data_c03ac9f023a61a44ece4037ee9ce91fe
#
_entry.id   c03ac9f023a61a44ece4037ee9ce91fe
#
_cell.length_a   1.000
_cell.length_b   1.000
_cell.length_c   1.000
_cell.angle_alpha   90.00
_cell.angle_beta   90.00
_cell.angle_gamma   90.00
#
_symmetry.space_group_name_H-M   'P 1'
#
loop_
_entity.id
_entity.type
_entity.pdbx_description
1 polymer ?
#
loop_
_entity_poly.entity_id
_entity_poly.type
_entity_poly.pdbx_seq_one_letter_code
_entity_poly.pdbx_strand_id
1 'polypeptide(L)'
;RGFFSVYALWKNKASVLVGDYLLAKGLLLSLENKDFKVLEILSDAVKKMSEGELLQLEKSRLLNITEEDYFSIIRNKTASLLASACAAGAFSASQDDALTEKLRLFGENTGIAFQIKDDLFDYGSADVGKPTGNDIREKKLTLPLIYTLKTTSAETRRKLIYIIKNKNKDKSSVQFVIDEVKKAGGIQYAEEVMASYKKAALDLLESFPASEARDALSEMVTFTTERKK
;
A
#
# COMPACT_ATOMS: atom_id res chain seq x y z
N ARG A 1 4.88 -16.17 9.34
CA ARG A 1 5.91 -15.38 10.05
C ARG A 1 6.26 -15.99 11.42
N GLY A 2 6.18 -17.30 11.57
CA GLY A 2 6.56 -18.02 12.81
C GLY A 2 5.45 -18.16 13.87
N PHE A 3 4.29 -17.55 13.69
CA PHE A 3 3.13 -17.70 14.57
C PHE A 3 1.91 -18.21 13.81
N PHE A 4 1.04 -18.93 14.49
CA PHE A 4 -0.24 -19.34 13.94
C PHE A 4 -1.15 -18.10 13.79
N SER A 5 -1.78 -17.95 12.62
CA SER A 5 -2.81 -16.93 12.43
C SER A 5 -4.12 -17.36 13.13
N VAL A 6 -4.97 -16.38 13.46
CA VAL A 6 -6.32 -16.62 13.97
C VAL A 6 -7.11 -17.57 13.05
N TYR A 7 -6.94 -17.40 11.73
CA TYR A 7 -7.52 -18.27 10.73
C TYR A 7 -7.03 -19.74 10.82
N ALA A 8 -5.73 -19.94 11.05
CA ALA A 8 -5.16 -21.28 11.18
C ALA A 8 -5.72 -22.02 12.39
N LEU A 9 -5.99 -21.30 13.49
CA LEU A 9 -6.51 -21.85 14.74
C LEU A 9 -8.05 -22.05 14.72
N TRP A 10 -8.80 -21.04 14.25
CA TRP A 10 -10.26 -20.98 14.43
C TRP A 10 -11.09 -20.87 13.14
N LYS A 11 -10.46 -20.95 11.96
CA LYS A 11 -11.11 -20.89 10.64
C LYS A 11 -11.74 -19.51 10.32
N ASN A 12 -12.40 -19.42 9.15
CA ASN A 12 -12.88 -18.16 8.57
C ASN A 12 -13.84 -17.37 9.48
N LYS A 13 -14.88 -18.03 10.01
CA LYS A 13 -15.92 -17.33 10.78
C LYS A 13 -15.35 -16.61 12.00
N ALA A 14 -14.54 -17.31 12.81
CA ALA A 14 -13.96 -16.72 14.00
C ALA A 14 -12.97 -15.59 13.65
N SER A 15 -12.19 -15.74 12.57
CA SER A 15 -11.23 -14.70 12.15
C SER A 15 -11.92 -13.40 11.75
N VAL A 16 -13.03 -13.48 11.01
CA VAL A 16 -13.83 -12.30 10.63
C VAL A 16 -14.45 -11.66 11.87
N LEU A 17 -15.11 -12.46 12.72
CA LEU A 17 -15.76 -11.96 13.95
C LEU A 17 -14.75 -11.30 14.93
N VAL A 18 -13.53 -11.82 15.04
CA VAL A 18 -12.48 -11.19 15.84
C VAL A 18 -12.10 -9.84 15.27
N GLY A 19 -11.97 -9.73 13.93
CA GLY A 19 -11.73 -8.46 13.27
C GLY A 19 -12.83 -7.43 13.52
N ASP A 20 -14.09 -7.85 13.34
CA ASP A 20 -15.28 -7.02 13.58
C ASP A 20 -15.37 -6.56 15.04
N TYR A 21 -15.10 -7.48 15.97
CA TYR A 21 -15.08 -7.16 17.41
C TYR A 21 -13.99 -6.13 17.76
N LEU A 22 -12.77 -6.31 17.25
CA LEU A 22 -11.68 -5.38 17.52
C LEU A 22 -11.96 -3.99 16.93
N LEU A 23 -12.51 -3.93 15.73
CA LEU A 23 -12.92 -2.67 15.11
C LEU A 23 -14.00 -1.98 15.94
N ALA A 24 -15.09 -2.70 16.26
CA ALA A 24 -16.19 -2.17 17.07
C ALA A 24 -15.71 -1.71 18.46
N LYS A 25 -14.82 -2.49 19.08
CA LYS A 25 -14.24 -2.14 20.40
C LYS A 25 -13.40 -0.86 20.32
N GLY A 26 -12.60 -0.68 19.26
CA GLY A 26 -11.82 0.55 19.06
C GLY A 26 -12.71 1.78 18.88
N LEU A 27 -13.76 1.67 18.06
CA LEU A 27 -14.72 2.76 17.85
C LEU A 27 -15.47 3.13 19.14
N LEU A 28 -15.94 2.12 19.90
CA LEU A 28 -16.60 2.34 21.18
C LEU A 28 -15.68 2.99 22.22
N LEU A 29 -14.41 2.60 22.27
CA LEU A 29 -13.43 3.20 23.18
C LEU A 29 -13.26 4.71 22.93
N SER A 30 -13.17 5.12 21.66
CA SER A 30 -13.12 6.54 21.29
C SER A 30 -14.40 7.28 21.68
N LEU A 31 -15.57 6.64 21.52
CA LEU A 31 -16.86 7.23 21.89
C LEU A 31 -17.01 7.38 23.40
N GLU A 32 -16.65 6.34 24.18
CA GLU A 32 -16.71 6.34 25.65
C GLU A 32 -15.82 7.43 26.27
N ASN A 33 -14.65 7.68 25.66
CA ASN A 33 -13.74 8.76 26.06
C ASN A 33 -14.08 10.12 25.46
N LYS A 34 -15.13 10.23 24.67
CA LYS A 34 -15.55 11.47 23.96
C LYS A 34 -14.49 11.99 22.97
N ASP A 35 -13.63 11.12 22.47
CA ASP A 35 -12.59 11.44 21.48
C ASP A 35 -13.19 11.48 20.08
N PHE A 36 -14.16 12.39 19.84
CA PHE A 36 -14.93 12.43 18.61
C PHE A 36 -14.08 12.69 17.38
N LYS A 37 -13.02 13.47 17.50
CA LYS A 37 -12.13 13.74 16.36
C LYS A 37 -11.31 12.48 15.98
N VAL A 38 -10.83 11.74 16.97
CA VAL A 38 -10.16 10.46 16.73
C VAL A 38 -11.13 9.46 16.10
N LEU A 39 -12.38 9.41 16.60
CA LEU A 39 -13.43 8.57 16.01
C LEU A 39 -13.72 8.92 14.55
N GLU A 40 -13.79 10.21 14.22
CA GLU A 40 -13.96 10.72 12.85
C GLU A 40 -12.80 10.24 11.95
N ILE A 41 -11.54 10.46 12.39
CA ILE A 41 -10.33 10.08 11.65
C ILE A 41 -10.31 8.56 11.39
N LEU A 42 -10.60 7.74 12.39
CA LEU A 42 -10.61 6.28 12.25
C LEU A 42 -11.75 5.80 11.35
N SER A 43 -12.94 6.38 11.47
CA SER A 43 -14.10 6.02 10.66
C SER A 43 -13.88 6.35 9.18
N ASP A 44 -13.28 7.51 8.89
CA ASP A 44 -12.89 7.89 7.52
C ASP A 44 -11.85 6.93 6.93
N ALA A 45 -10.87 6.47 7.74
CA ALA A 45 -9.91 5.47 7.30
C ALA A 45 -10.58 4.16 6.90
N VAL A 46 -11.49 3.64 7.73
CA VAL A 46 -12.21 2.38 7.45
C VAL A 46 -13.04 2.51 6.18
N LYS A 47 -13.71 3.63 5.99
CA LYS A 47 -14.47 3.94 4.77
C LYS A 47 -13.55 3.93 3.55
N LYS A 48 -12.44 4.69 3.58
CA LYS A 48 -11.47 4.76 2.48
C LYS A 48 -10.86 3.40 2.15
N MET A 49 -10.49 2.61 3.16
CA MET A 49 -9.95 1.27 2.95
C MET A 49 -10.95 0.38 2.19
N SER A 50 -12.23 0.43 2.55
CA SER A 50 -13.29 -0.32 1.88
C SER A 50 -13.50 0.15 0.44
N GLU A 51 -13.53 1.47 0.21
CA GLU A 51 -13.64 2.05 -1.13
C GLU A 51 -12.44 1.66 -2.02
N GLY A 52 -11.22 1.68 -1.46
CA GLY A 52 -10.01 1.26 -2.17
C GLY A 52 -10.03 -0.22 -2.55
N GLU A 53 -10.51 -1.10 -1.67
CA GLU A 53 -10.65 -2.52 -1.97
C GLU A 53 -11.70 -2.78 -3.06
N LEU A 54 -12.84 -2.12 -3.00
CA LEU A 54 -13.90 -2.23 -4.02
C LEU A 54 -13.40 -1.74 -5.38
N LEU A 55 -12.70 -0.61 -5.43
CA LEU A 55 -12.12 -0.09 -6.66
C LEU A 55 -11.08 -1.06 -7.23
N GLN A 56 -10.22 -1.64 -6.38
CA GLN A 56 -9.25 -2.66 -6.82
C GLN A 56 -9.95 -3.88 -7.44
N LEU A 57 -11.02 -4.39 -6.81
CA LEU A 57 -11.77 -5.52 -7.33
C LEU A 57 -12.40 -5.22 -8.69
N GLU A 58 -12.97 -4.04 -8.87
CA GLU A 58 -13.53 -3.59 -10.15
C GLU A 58 -12.46 -3.53 -11.24
N LYS A 59 -11.36 -2.81 -10.98
CA LYS A 59 -10.28 -2.59 -11.96
C LYS A 59 -9.53 -3.87 -12.32
N SER A 60 -9.34 -4.79 -11.37
CA SER A 60 -8.72 -6.09 -11.62
C SER A 60 -9.54 -6.96 -12.60
N ARG A 61 -10.86 -6.82 -12.62
CA ARG A 61 -11.73 -7.51 -13.59
C ARG A 61 -11.58 -6.98 -15.01
N LEU A 62 -11.47 -5.65 -15.13
CA LEU A 62 -11.45 -4.97 -16.42
C LEU A 62 -10.06 -4.94 -17.07
N LEU A 63 -8.99 -5.08 -16.29
CA LEU A 63 -7.59 -4.93 -16.69
C LEU A 63 -7.31 -3.61 -17.44
N ASN A 64 -8.04 -2.55 -17.07
CA ASN A 64 -7.95 -1.22 -17.66
C ASN A 64 -7.50 -0.14 -16.68
N ILE A 65 -6.78 -0.56 -15.64
CA ILE A 65 -6.28 0.32 -14.59
C ILE A 65 -5.31 1.36 -15.16
N THR A 66 -5.55 2.62 -14.83
CA THR A 66 -4.63 3.72 -15.10
C THR A 66 -3.67 3.91 -13.92
N GLU A 67 -2.64 4.71 -14.13
CA GLU A 67 -1.74 5.09 -13.04
C GLU A 67 -2.46 5.90 -11.94
N GLU A 68 -3.40 6.74 -12.32
CA GLU A 68 -4.27 7.48 -11.41
C GLU A 68 -5.15 6.54 -10.57
N ASP A 69 -5.78 5.53 -11.21
CA ASP A 69 -6.51 4.48 -10.52
C ASP A 69 -5.63 3.74 -9.50
N TYR A 70 -4.40 3.39 -9.91
CA TYR A 70 -3.44 2.72 -9.02
C TYR A 70 -3.16 3.56 -7.78
N PHE A 71 -2.82 4.85 -7.94
CA PHE A 71 -2.57 5.73 -6.80
C PHE A 71 -3.81 5.92 -5.94
N SER A 72 -5.00 6.01 -6.53
CA SER A 72 -6.25 6.06 -5.78
C SER A 72 -6.46 4.80 -4.92
N ILE A 73 -6.22 3.63 -5.50
CA ILE A 73 -6.34 2.34 -4.79
C ILE A 73 -5.36 2.28 -3.62
N ILE A 74 -4.05 2.50 -3.83
CA ILE A 74 -3.07 2.33 -2.77
C ILE A 74 -3.17 3.42 -1.69
N ARG A 75 -3.58 4.64 -2.06
CA ARG A 75 -3.87 5.72 -1.13
C ARG A 75 -5.01 5.34 -0.20
N ASN A 76 -6.11 4.86 -0.76
CA ASN A 76 -7.29 4.51 0.02
C ASN A 76 -7.10 3.21 0.79
N LYS A 77 -6.63 2.14 0.15
CA LYS A 77 -6.53 0.81 0.75
C LYS A 77 -5.44 0.70 1.80
N THR A 78 -4.27 1.31 1.57
CA THR A 78 -3.08 1.12 2.41
C THR A 78 -2.66 2.40 3.13
N ALA A 79 -2.47 3.50 2.40
CA ALA A 79 -1.91 4.71 2.97
C ALA A 79 -2.89 5.41 3.93
N SER A 80 -4.20 5.28 3.72
CA SER A 80 -5.22 5.89 4.59
C SER A 80 -5.10 5.45 6.05
N LEU A 81 -4.75 4.19 6.32
CA LEU A 81 -4.57 3.69 7.68
C LEU A 81 -3.34 4.31 8.35
N LEU A 82 -2.20 4.40 7.65
CA LEU A 82 -1.00 5.04 8.18
C LEU A 82 -1.25 6.55 8.39
N ALA A 83 -1.90 7.19 7.43
CA ALA A 83 -2.30 8.58 7.53
C ALA A 83 -3.18 8.85 8.77
N SER A 84 -4.16 8.00 9.00
CA SER A 84 -5.07 8.11 10.14
C SER A 84 -4.39 7.85 11.47
N ALA A 85 -3.48 6.88 11.53
CA ALA A 85 -2.70 6.62 12.75
C ALA A 85 -1.83 7.82 13.13
N CYS A 86 -1.13 8.42 12.15
CA CYS A 86 -0.34 9.63 12.37
C CYS A 86 -1.20 10.85 12.75
N ALA A 87 -2.35 11.03 12.07
CA ALA A 87 -3.28 12.10 12.37
C ALA A 87 -3.89 11.98 13.78
N ALA A 88 -4.35 10.78 14.14
CA ALA A 88 -4.92 10.52 15.46
C ALA A 88 -3.90 10.77 16.59
N GLY A 89 -2.65 10.30 16.40
CA GLY A 89 -1.57 10.56 17.34
C GLY A 89 -1.25 12.05 17.49
N ALA A 90 -1.17 12.78 16.37
CA ALA A 90 -0.95 14.22 16.38
C ALA A 90 -2.07 14.98 17.08
N PHE A 91 -3.32 14.70 16.73
CA PHE A 91 -4.47 15.37 17.32
C PHE A 91 -4.59 15.08 18.82
N SER A 92 -4.39 13.82 19.23
CA SER A 92 -4.46 13.44 20.65
C SER A 92 -3.43 14.16 21.52
N ALA A 93 -2.27 14.50 20.96
CA ALA A 93 -1.19 15.17 21.70
C ALA A 93 -1.29 16.71 21.65
N SER A 94 -1.78 17.29 20.55
CA SER A 94 -1.70 18.74 20.32
C SER A 94 -3.04 19.45 20.24
N GLN A 95 -4.09 18.74 19.85
CA GLN A 95 -5.41 19.31 19.46
C GLN A 95 -5.29 20.42 18.38
N ASP A 96 -4.22 20.36 17.57
CA ASP A 96 -3.92 21.31 16.50
C ASP A 96 -4.21 20.68 15.14
N ASP A 97 -5.16 21.26 14.39
CA ASP A 97 -5.56 20.73 13.08
C ASP A 97 -4.44 20.86 12.05
N ALA A 98 -3.58 21.88 12.10
CA ALA A 98 -2.48 22.06 11.17
C ALA A 98 -1.39 20.99 11.37
N LEU A 99 -1.04 20.69 12.61
CA LEU A 99 -0.13 19.60 12.96
C LEU A 99 -0.74 18.23 12.62
N THR A 100 -2.03 18.07 12.86
CA THR A 100 -2.78 16.86 12.52
C THR A 100 -2.72 16.59 11.02
N GLU A 101 -2.99 17.60 10.20
CA GLU A 101 -2.92 17.47 8.74
C GLU A 101 -1.50 17.21 8.23
N LYS A 102 -0.49 17.87 8.82
CA LYS A 102 0.91 17.64 8.47
C LYS A 102 1.33 16.19 8.72
N LEU A 103 1.00 15.62 9.88
CA LEU A 103 1.33 14.22 10.18
C LEU A 103 0.41 13.25 9.44
N ARG A 104 -0.81 13.63 9.09
CA ARG A 104 -1.65 12.88 8.16
C ARG A 104 -0.95 12.72 6.80
N LEU A 105 -0.44 13.81 6.23
CA LEU A 105 0.30 13.79 4.96
C LEU A 105 1.61 12.99 5.05
N PHE A 106 2.32 13.09 6.18
CA PHE A 106 3.48 12.24 6.46
C PHE A 106 3.12 10.76 6.39
N GLY A 107 2.06 10.34 7.07
CA GLY A 107 1.59 8.96 7.08
C GLY A 107 1.11 8.50 5.70
N GLU A 108 0.43 9.37 4.93
CA GLU A 108 -0.02 9.08 3.57
C GLU A 108 1.16 8.84 2.63
N ASN A 109 2.15 9.75 2.60
CA ASN A 109 3.33 9.61 1.75
C ASN A 109 4.14 8.35 2.11
N THR A 110 4.30 8.08 3.40
CA THR A 110 4.96 6.86 3.90
C THR A 110 4.21 5.62 3.44
N GLY A 111 2.89 5.61 3.54
CA GLY A 111 2.04 4.49 3.14
C GLY A 111 2.08 4.20 1.63
N ILE A 112 2.11 5.24 0.80
CA ILE A 112 2.26 5.11 -0.65
C ILE A 112 3.65 4.54 -0.98
N ALA A 113 4.72 5.09 -0.40
CA ALA A 113 6.08 4.58 -0.61
C ALA A 113 6.21 3.12 -0.16
N PHE A 114 5.63 2.77 0.98
CA PHE A 114 5.56 1.39 1.49
C PHE A 114 4.88 0.44 0.51
N GLN A 115 3.73 0.83 -0.06
CA GLN A 115 2.99 -0.03 -0.99
C GLN A 115 3.74 -0.21 -2.31
N ILE A 116 4.35 0.84 -2.85
CA ILE A 116 5.18 0.72 -4.06
C ILE A 116 6.35 -0.23 -3.80
N LYS A 117 6.98 -0.17 -2.61
CA LYS A 117 8.04 -1.10 -2.23
C LYS A 117 7.55 -2.54 -2.16
N ASP A 118 6.36 -2.76 -1.61
CA ASP A 118 5.75 -4.10 -1.51
C ASP A 118 5.47 -4.68 -2.91
N ASP A 119 4.96 -3.87 -3.82
CA ASP A 119 4.71 -4.24 -5.21
C ASP A 119 6.02 -4.54 -5.97
N LEU A 120 7.11 -3.82 -5.70
CA LEU A 120 8.43 -4.07 -6.30
C LEU A 120 9.00 -5.43 -5.92
N PHE A 121 8.68 -5.98 -4.74
CA PHE A 121 9.12 -7.32 -4.36
C PHE A 121 8.61 -8.41 -5.29
N ASP A 122 7.49 -8.19 -5.96
CA ASP A 122 6.92 -9.18 -6.90
C ASP A 122 7.75 -9.36 -8.17
N TYR A 123 8.65 -8.40 -8.47
CA TYR A 123 9.58 -8.41 -9.61
C TYR A 123 11.03 -8.73 -9.24
N GLY A 124 11.32 -8.95 -7.96
CA GLY A 124 12.65 -9.23 -7.43
C GLY A 124 13.17 -10.65 -7.77
N SER A 125 14.33 -10.98 -7.25
CA SER A 125 14.84 -12.36 -7.26
C SER A 125 14.16 -13.20 -6.18
N ALA A 126 14.08 -14.52 -6.36
CA ALA A 126 13.35 -15.46 -5.50
C ALA A 126 13.80 -15.52 -4.01
N ASP A 127 14.82 -14.76 -3.63
CA ASP A 127 15.38 -14.73 -2.27
C ASP A 127 14.54 -13.96 -1.23
N VAL A 128 13.43 -13.35 -1.64
CA VAL A 128 12.60 -12.50 -0.75
C VAL A 128 11.60 -13.31 0.10
N GLY A 129 11.64 -14.64 0.03
CA GLY A 129 10.74 -15.52 0.81
C GLY A 129 9.28 -15.53 0.34
N LYS A 130 8.94 -14.78 -0.72
CA LYS A 130 7.66 -14.86 -1.45
C LYS A 130 7.94 -15.30 -2.89
N PRO A 131 7.09 -16.15 -3.50
CA PRO A 131 7.21 -16.46 -4.92
C PRO A 131 6.95 -15.19 -5.73
N THR A 132 7.87 -14.83 -6.64
CA THR A 132 7.73 -13.68 -7.54
C THR A 132 6.58 -13.87 -8.52
N GLY A 133 5.99 -12.77 -9.02
CA GLY A 133 4.89 -12.78 -9.98
C GLY A 133 3.53 -13.14 -9.39
N ASN A 134 3.35 -13.00 -8.06
CA ASN A 134 2.08 -13.31 -7.41
C ASN A 134 0.99 -12.30 -7.80
N ASP A 135 1.32 -11.00 -7.88
CA ASP A 135 0.40 -9.96 -8.30
C ASP A 135 -0.08 -10.18 -9.74
N ILE A 136 0.82 -10.63 -10.63
CA ILE A 136 0.46 -11.01 -12.01
C ILE A 136 -0.53 -12.18 -12.00
N ARG A 137 -0.31 -13.21 -11.13
CA ARG A 137 -1.21 -14.35 -10.98
C ARG A 137 -2.58 -13.95 -10.45
N GLU A 138 -2.64 -12.94 -9.60
CA GLU A 138 -3.87 -12.36 -9.05
C GLU A 138 -4.51 -11.30 -9.97
N LYS A 139 -3.91 -11.04 -11.14
CA LYS A 139 -4.34 -10.03 -12.11
C LYS A 139 -4.34 -8.61 -11.55
N LYS A 140 -3.47 -8.34 -10.59
CA LYS A 140 -3.21 -6.99 -10.10
C LYS A 140 -2.23 -6.30 -11.03
N LEU A 141 -2.60 -5.14 -11.52
CA LEU A 141 -1.72 -4.29 -12.30
C LEU A 141 -1.04 -3.29 -11.35
N THR A 142 0.22 -3.56 -11.02
CA THR A 142 1.04 -2.72 -10.16
C THR A 142 1.82 -1.68 -10.96
N LEU A 143 2.36 -0.66 -10.31
CA LEU A 143 2.98 0.49 -10.96
C LEU A 143 4.02 0.12 -12.03
N PRO A 144 4.97 -0.83 -11.79
CA PRO A 144 5.92 -1.25 -12.81
C PRO A 144 5.26 -1.77 -14.09
N LEU A 145 4.19 -2.54 -13.94
CA LEU A 145 3.47 -3.13 -15.05
C LEU A 145 2.61 -2.10 -15.79
N ILE A 146 1.96 -1.19 -15.08
CA ILE A 146 1.18 -0.09 -15.66
C ILE A 146 2.08 0.79 -16.54
N TYR A 147 3.25 1.16 -16.04
CA TYR A 147 4.25 1.90 -16.81
C TYR A 147 4.65 1.15 -18.08
N THR A 148 4.97 -0.14 -17.95
CA THR A 148 5.35 -1.00 -19.08
C THR A 148 4.24 -1.07 -20.14
N LEU A 149 2.99 -1.25 -19.73
CA LEU A 149 1.85 -1.28 -20.64
C LEU A 149 1.63 0.05 -21.37
N LYS A 150 2.04 1.17 -20.77
CA LYS A 150 1.95 2.52 -21.36
C LYS A 150 3.06 2.80 -22.37
N THR A 151 4.29 2.31 -22.10
CA THR A 151 5.50 2.67 -22.87
C THR A 151 5.89 1.66 -23.94
N THR A 152 5.39 0.42 -23.88
CA THR A 152 5.73 -0.64 -24.82
C THR A 152 4.93 -0.55 -26.14
N SER A 153 5.37 -1.32 -27.17
CA SER A 153 4.67 -1.40 -28.45
C SER A 153 3.25 -1.96 -28.30
N ALA A 154 2.36 -1.61 -29.22
CA ALA A 154 0.98 -2.10 -29.23
C ALA A 154 0.90 -3.65 -29.33
N GLU A 155 1.87 -4.28 -29.98
CA GLU A 155 1.96 -5.74 -30.09
C GLU A 155 2.34 -6.36 -28.74
N THR A 156 3.42 -5.87 -28.11
CA THR A 156 3.86 -6.34 -26.79
C THR A 156 2.77 -6.10 -25.73
N ARG A 157 2.13 -4.92 -25.76
CA ARG A 157 1.02 -4.61 -24.86
C ARG A 157 -0.13 -5.62 -24.97
N ARG A 158 -0.56 -5.97 -26.21
CA ARG A 158 -1.61 -6.97 -26.42
C ARG A 158 -1.20 -8.33 -25.89
N LYS A 159 0.06 -8.72 -26.11
CA LYS A 159 0.62 -9.99 -25.60
C LYS A 159 0.63 -10.03 -24.08
N LEU A 160 1.09 -8.97 -23.41
CA LEU A 160 1.10 -8.86 -21.95
C LEU A 160 -0.32 -8.99 -21.38
N ILE A 161 -1.28 -8.22 -21.90
CA ILE A 161 -2.69 -8.28 -21.45
C ILE A 161 -3.27 -9.68 -21.69
N TYR A 162 -2.98 -10.32 -22.81
CA TYR A 162 -3.43 -11.68 -23.08
C TYR A 162 -2.88 -12.68 -22.05
N ILE A 163 -1.60 -12.57 -21.69
CA ILE A 163 -0.97 -13.43 -20.69
C ILE A 163 -1.63 -13.23 -19.33
N ILE A 164 -1.77 -11.99 -18.88
CA ILE A 164 -2.37 -11.67 -17.58
C ILE A 164 -3.82 -12.18 -17.52
N LYS A 165 -4.56 -12.08 -18.61
CA LYS A 165 -5.95 -12.50 -18.67
C LYS A 165 -6.12 -14.02 -18.67
N ASN A 166 -5.29 -14.73 -19.45
CA ASN A 166 -5.56 -16.12 -19.84
C ASN A 166 -4.46 -17.11 -19.41
N LYS A 167 -3.22 -16.64 -19.13
CA LYS A 167 -2.05 -17.49 -18.79
C LYS A 167 -1.33 -17.07 -17.51
N ASN A 168 -2.01 -16.35 -16.66
CA ASN A 168 -1.45 -15.80 -15.41
C ASN A 168 -0.99 -16.86 -14.40
N LYS A 169 -1.35 -18.13 -14.57
CA LYS A 169 -0.90 -19.27 -13.74
C LYS A 169 0.30 -20.01 -14.32
N ASP A 170 0.60 -19.83 -15.59
CA ASP A 170 1.74 -20.46 -16.24
C ASP A 170 3.04 -19.74 -15.89
N LYS A 171 4.00 -20.50 -15.31
CA LYS A 171 5.25 -19.93 -14.80
C LYS A 171 6.08 -19.23 -15.89
N SER A 172 6.16 -19.82 -17.09
CA SER A 172 6.93 -19.26 -18.20
C SER A 172 6.31 -17.97 -18.72
N SER A 173 4.98 -17.91 -18.79
CA SER A 173 4.24 -16.72 -19.19
C SER A 173 4.38 -15.58 -18.16
N VAL A 174 4.30 -15.90 -16.86
CA VAL A 174 4.53 -14.91 -15.79
C VAL A 174 5.97 -14.39 -15.84
N GLN A 175 6.95 -15.27 -16.06
CA GLN A 175 8.35 -14.85 -16.20
C GLN A 175 8.55 -13.92 -17.38
N PHE A 176 7.92 -14.20 -18.52
CA PHE A 176 7.94 -13.31 -19.67
C PHE A 176 7.41 -11.91 -19.34
N VAL A 177 6.32 -11.80 -18.57
CA VAL A 177 5.80 -10.49 -18.12
C VAL A 177 6.83 -9.76 -17.25
N ILE A 178 7.44 -10.45 -16.30
CA ILE A 178 8.48 -9.88 -15.43
C ILE A 178 9.67 -9.36 -16.26
N ASP A 179 10.13 -10.14 -17.24
CA ASP A 179 11.27 -9.76 -18.07
C ASP A 179 10.95 -8.54 -18.95
N GLU A 180 9.73 -8.45 -19.50
CA GLU A 180 9.31 -7.27 -20.25
C GLU A 180 9.16 -6.03 -19.34
N VAL A 181 8.72 -6.18 -18.10
CA VAL A 181 8.67 -5.08 -17.12
C VAL A 181 10.09 -4.57 -16.82
N LYS A 182 11.05 -5.47 -16.61
CA LYS A 182 12.46 -5.11 -16.42
C LYS A 182 13.03 -4.38 -17.63
N LYS A 183 12.81 -4.93 -18.83
CA LYS A 183 13.30 -4.37 -20.08
C LYS A 183 12.73 -3.00 -20.41
N ALA A 184 11.46 -2.75 -20.08
CA ALA A 184 10.80 -1.47 -20.32
C ALA A 184 11.17 -0.38 -19.29
N GLY A 185 11.96 -0.69 -18.26
CA GLY A 185 12.30 0.25 -17.19
C GLY A 185 11.20 0.47 -16.16
N GLY A 186 10.19 -0.42 -16.11
CA GLY A 186 9.06 -0.28 -15.19
C GLY A 186 9.46 -0.35 -13.71
N ILE A 187 10.49 -1.14 -13.38
CA ILE A 187 11.04 -1.21 -12.02
C ILE A 187 11.71 0.11 -11.65
N GLN A 188 12.59 0.62 -12.50
CA GLN A 188 13.28 1.89 -12.26
C GLN A 188 12.30 3.04 -12.07
N TYR A 189 11.28 3.13 -12.92
CA TYR A 189 10.22 4.14 -12.79
C TYR A 189 9.54 4.06 -11.41
N ALA A 190 9.15 2.86 -10.97
CA ALA A 190 8.51 2.69 -9.68
C ALA A 190 9.44 3.03 -8.50
N GLU A 191 10.75 2.74 -8.60
CA GLU A 191 11.75 3.12 -7.61
C GLU A 191 11.91 4.66 -7.52
N GLU A 192 11.92 5.35 -8.65
CA GLU A 192 11.98 6.82 -8.70
C GLU A 192 10.74 7.46 -8.05
N VAL A 193 9.56 6.94 -8.38
CA VAL A 193 8.30 7.40 -7.77
C VAL A 193 8.27 7.12 -6.27
N MET A 194 8.67 5.93 -5.84
CA MET A 194 8.79 5.58 -4.41
C MET A 194 9.72 6.54 -3.68
N ALA A 195 10.89 6.85 -4.28
CA ALA A 195 11.86 7.78 -3.70
C ALA A 195 11.28 9.20 -3.56
N SER A 196 10.43 9.65 -4.48
CA SER A 196 9.77 10.95 -4.39
C SER A 196 8.80 11.02 -3.19
N TYR A 197 8.00 9.98 -2.96
CA TYR A 197 7.11 9.90 -1.80
C TYR A 197 7.88 9.75 -0.48
N LYS A 198 8.96 8.94 -0.47
CA LYS A 198 9.88 8.87 0.67
C LYS A 198 10.42 10.25 1.03
N LYS A 199 10.94 10.99 0.03
CA LYS A 199 11.46 12.33 0.24
C LYS A 199 10.39 13.27 0.78
N ALA A 200 9.18 13.28 0.20
CA ALA A 200 8.07 14.12 0.66
C ALA A 200 7.69 13.83 2.11
N ALA A 201 7.73 12.56 2.54
CA ALA A 201 7.50 12.20 3.94
C ALA A 201 8.61 12.75 4.85
N LEU A 202 9.88 12.59 4.50
CA LEU A 202 11.00 13.08 5.29
C LEU A 202 11.04 14.62 5.38
N ASP A 203 10.78 15.32 4.27
CA ASP A 203 10.71 16.79 4.23
C ASP A 203 9.65 17.34 5.22
N LEU A 204 8.53 16.64 5.40
CA LEU A 204 7.52 17.01 6.39
C LEU A 204 8.06 16.90 7.83
N LEU A 205 8.90 15.90 8.12
CA LEU A 205 9.50 15.72 9.45
C LEU A 205 10.57 16.77 9.77
N GLU A 206 11.28 17.27 8.76
CA GLU A 206 12.32 18.32 8.96
C GLU A 206 11.76 19.60 9.59
N SER A 207 10.47 19.85 9.43
CA SER A 207 9.78 21.00 10.05
C SER A 207 9.55 20.87 11.56
N PHE A 208 9.80 19.68 12.13
CA PHE A 208 9.71 19.43 13.57
C PHE A 208 11.09 19.58 14.24
N PRO A 209 11.14 19.99 15.52
CA PRO A 209 12.39 20.04 16.28
C PRO A 209 13.11 18.69 16.29
N ALA A 210 14.43 18.71 16.35
CA ALA A 210 15.23 17.51 16.53
C ALA A 210 14.82 16.79 17.83
N SER A 211 14.53 15.48 17.71
CA SER A 211 14.11 14.65 18.83
C SER A 211 14.24 13.17 18.48
N GLU A 212 14.40 12.32 19.48
CA GLU A 212 14.42 10.86 19.31
C GLU A 212 13.17 10.35 18.56
N ALA A 213 12.01 10.94 18.82
CA ALA A 213 10.76 10.57 18.13
C ALA A 213 10.80 10.91 16.63
N ARG A 214 11.33 12.09 16.25
CA ARG A 214 11.51 12.47 14.86
C ARG A 214 12.51 11.53 14.16
N ASP A 215 13.61 11.24 14.83
CA ASP A 215 14.65 10.36 14.27
C ASP A 215 14.11 8.94 14.09
N ALA A 216 13.37 8.40 15.07
CA ALA A 216 12.70 7.10 14.97
C ALA A 216 11.69 7.04 13.80
N LEU A 217 10.90 8.10 13.58
CA LEU A 217 9.99 8.19 12.43
C LEU A 217 10.76 8.21 11.10
N SER A 218 11.87 8.94 11.03
CA SER A 218 12.73 8.99 9.83
C SER A 218 13.37 7.64 9.54
N GLU A 219 13.86 6.93 10.57
CA GLU A 219 14.38 5.58 10.46
C GLU A 219 13.29 4.59 9.99
N MET A 220 12.07 4.71 10.50
CA MET A 220 10.94 3.88 10.08
C MET A 220 10.63 4.06 8.59
N VAL A 221 10.57 5.30 8.08
CA VAL A 221 10.37 5.57 6.64
C VAL A 221 11.50 4.96 5.83
N THR A 222 12.74 5.13 6.25
CA THR A 222 13.92 4.57 5.57
C THR A 222 13.88 3.05 5.58
N PHE A 223 13.64 2.43 6.73
CA PHE A 223 13.51 0.98 6.84
C PHE A 223 12.42 0.41 5.93
N THR A 224 11.23 1.01 5.90
CA THR A 224 10.11 0.52 5.09
C THR A 224 10.39 0.55 3.59
N THR A 225 11.19 1.50 3.12
CA THR A 225 11.53 1.66 1.70
C THR A 225 12.81 0.94 1.27
N GLU A 226 13.75 0.73 2.20
CA GLU A 226 15.04 0.09 1.91
C GLU A 226 15.12 -1.38 2.32
N ARG A 227 14.11 -1.90 3.03
CA ARG A 227 14.05 -3.30 3.42
C ARG A 227 14.25 -4.24 2.22
N LYS A 228 15.02 -5.31 2.44
CA LYS A 228 15.30 -6.35 1.44
C LYS A 228 14.37 -7.56 1.57
N LYS A 229 13.61 -7.60 2.68
CA LYS A 229 12.64 -8.68 3.01
C LYS A 229 11.41 -8.09 3.69
#